data_1cb0263c2e8756fd9619b8562564e1da
#
_entry.id   1cb0263c2e8756fd9619b8562564e1da
#
_cell.length_a   1.000
_cell.length_b   1.000
_cell.length_c   1.000
_cell.angle_alpha   90.00
_cell.angle_beta   90.00
_cell.angle_gamma   90.00
#
_symmetry.space_group_name_H-M   'P 1'
#
loop_
_entity.id
_entity.type
_entity.pdbx_description
1 polymer ?
#
loop_
_entity_poly.entity_id
_entity_poly.type
_entity_poly.pdbx_seq_one_letter_code
_entity_poly.pdbx_strand_id
1 'polypeptide(L)'
;MKYFCNPLNVNYRYQFNADPRQHGRLQICREAADPSMILFKNRYYIFASMTLGVWVSDDLTNWENRRLPESLPLYDYAPDVRVLGEWVYFCASNREHNCDRWRTKDILSGPYEKIEGSFPFWDPNLFQDEDGRVYFYWGCSNQTPIYGVELDPDTMEPIGEKKELVFGDPYSNGYERIGENNSTLPASEEEIETGYRAFVANSAVPEELLPPDVKPLIRGMFSKRPYIEGAWMDKHNGKYYLQYACPGAQYNTYSDGVYIGDTPLGPFTLAENNPCSYKPGGFLPGAGHGSTMEDKQGNWWHTSTMRISVNHDFERRVGLWPAGFDADGELFCNQRYGDWPMAAEGDPWRDPAWMLLSVDKAASASSFLTGHEPEKATEENVQTWWRAATSSRDEWLCVDLGKAFDVHAVQMNFADDTINIPCPGEIRPGSQARYIEENDYVTQWKLEGSADGESWFVIADKSAAETDLSHDLIVSEQGFTARYLRLSDMAVPYGQNPCVSGLRVFGLGDGEKPAEPVFSAARMGDLDMVVQLKEQADALGYNILFGSSPEKLYHSDLVFKAGSQRVGALIKGREYYVRVDAFNENGITEGKCVKL
;
A
#
# COMPACT_ATOMS: atom_id res chain seq x y z
N MET A 1 -18.76 -13.49 11.14
CA MET A 1 -18.03 -13.08 9.92
C MET A 1 -16.71 -12.45 10.35
N LYS A 2 -15.65 -12.57 9.58
CA LYS A 2 -14.35 -11.98 9.92
C LYS A 2 -14.13 -10.71 9.12
N TYR A 3 -13.55 -9.69 9.73
CA TYR A 3 -13.31 -8.39 9.12
C TYR A 3 -11.86 -7.99 9.28
N PHE A 4 -11.36 -7.23 8.31
CA PHE A 4 -10.07 -6.54 8.35
C PHE A 4 -10.25 -5.10 7.89
N CYS A 5 -9.24 -4.27 8.14
CA CYS A 5 -9.20 -2.88 7.68
C CYS A 5 -7.78 -2.56 7.23
N ASN A 6 -7.64 -1.73 6.21
CA ASN A 6 -6.33 -1.26 5.78
C ASN A 6 -5.94 0.07 6.46
N PRO A 7 -4.64 0.26 6.72
CA PRO A 7 -3.56 -0.71 6.51
C PRO A 7 -3.75 -1.95 7.38
N LEU A 8 -3.19 -3.08 6.94
CA LEU A 8 -3.34 -4.34 7.68
C LEU A 8 -2.89 -4.19 9.13
N ASN A 9 -3.65 -4.80 10.04
CA ASN A 9 -3.36 -4.87 11.46
C ASN A 9 -2.25 -5.92 11.74
N VAL A 10 -1.01 -5.52 11.48
CA VAL A 10 0.19 -6.33 11.69
C VAL A 10 1.24 -5.52 12.45
N ASN A 11 2.18 -6.21 13.10
CA ASN A 11 3.29 -5.53 13.76
C ASN A 11 4.35 -5.12 12.74
N TYR A 12 4.38 -3.85 12.41
CA TYR A 12 5.40 -3.24 11.56
C TYR A 12 6.68 -2.98 12.35
N ARG A 13 7.85 -3.32 11.76
CA ARG A 13 9.14 -3.10 12.43
C ARG A 13 9.64 -1.68 12.20
N TYR A 14 10.26 -1.12 13.23
CA TYR A 14 10.97 0.15 13.10
C TYR A 14 12.21 0.03 12.23
N GLN A 15 12.42 1.06 11.44
CA GLN A 15 13.55 1.22 10.54
C GLN A 15 14.28 2.50 10.92
N PHE A 16 15.60 2.41 11.02
CA PHE A 16 16.49 3.53 11.30
C PHE A 16 17.26 3.83 10.02
N ASN A 17 16.80 4.82 9.26
CA ASN A 17 17.37 5.19 7.98
C ASN A 17 18.35 6.36 8.17
N ALA A 18 19.54 6.28 7.59
CA ALA A 18 20.44 7.41 7.54
C ALA A 18 19.83 8.53 6.68
N ASP A 19 19.71 9.75 7.24
CA ASP A 19 19.17 10.88 6.47
C ASP A 19 20.19 11.32 5.41
N PRO A 20 19.90 11.19 4.11
CA PRO A 20 20.84 11.57 3.07
C PRO A 20 21.11 13.08 3.01
N ARG A 21 20.25 13.90 3.63
CA ARG A 21 20.34 15.36 3.64
C ARG A 21 21.07 15.91 4.87
N GLN A 22 21.14 15.12 5.95
CA GLN A 22 21.76 15.56 7.23
C GLN A 22 22.64 14.45 7.83
N HIS A 23 23.94 14.59 7.66
CA HIS A 23 24.89 13.63 8.21
C HIS A 23 24.73 13.45 9.71
N GLY A 24 24.61 12.20 10.15
CA GLY A 24 24.43 11.82 11.55
C GLY A 24 22.98 11.90 12.08
N ARG A 25 22.01 12.34 11.26
CA ARG A 25 20.60 12.28 11.59
C ARG A 25 20.00 10.95 11.10
N LEU A 26 19.06 10.44 11.88
CA LEU A 26 18.27 9.27 11.52
C LEU A 26 16.82 9.67 11.23
N GLN A 27 16.24 9.01 10.26
CA GLN A 27 14.81 9.00 9.99
C GLN A 27 14.28 7.67 10.53
N ILE A 28 13.38 7.72 11.50
CA ILE A 28 12.92 6.54 12.25
C ILE A 28 11.42 6.44 12.08
N CYS A 29 10.96 5.31 11.56
CA CYS A 29 9.53 5.00 11.39
C CYS A 29 9.32 3.50 11.27
N ARG A 30 8.08 3.05 11.51
CA ARG A 30 7.65 1.70 11.16
C ARG A 30 7.51 1.58 9.65
N GLU A 31 7.89 0.44 9.08
CA GLU A 31 7.77 0.19 7.64
C GLU A 31 7.54 -1.28 7.34
N ALA A 32 6.75 -1.55 6.30
CA ALA A 32 6.74 -2.77 5.51
C ALA A 32 6.15 -2.49 4.12
N ALA A 33 6.69 -3.15 3.09
CA ALA A 33 6.32 -2.89 1.71
C ALA A 33 6.58 -4.10 0.81
N ASP A 34 6.20 -3.96 -0.45
CA ASP A 34 6.51 -4.91 -1.52
C ASP A 34 6.08 -6.34 -1.14
N PRO A 35 4.81 -6.54 -0.76
CA PRO A 35 4.36 -7.80 -0.18
C PRO A 35 4.24 -8.90 -1.22
N SER A 36 4.77 -10.08 -0.91
CA SER A 36 4.53 -11.33 -1.60
C SER A 36 3.64 -12.21 -0.73
N MET A 37 2.42 -12.49 -1.21
CA MET A 37 1.41 -13.26 -0.47
C MET A 37 1.19 -14.62 -1.10
N ILE A 38 1.23 -15.69 -0.31
CA ILE A 38 1.00 -17.05 -0.76
C ILE A 38 0.06 -17.84 0.14
N LEU A 39 -0.60 -18.83 -0.45
CA LEU A 39 -1.29 -19.90 0.25
C LEU A 39 -0.41 -21.17 0.21
N PHE A 40 -0.01 -21.67 1.37
CA PHE A 40 0.76 -22.90 1.47
C PHE A 40 0.29 -23.76 2.65
N LYS A 41 0.07 -25.05 2.40
CA LYS A 41 -0.41 -26.02 3.41
C LYS A 41 -1.58 -25.49 4.23
N ASN A 42 -2.56 -24.91 3.55
CA ASN A 42 -3.80 -24.36 4.13
C ASN A 42 -3.60 -23.18 5.09
N ARG A 43 -2.49 -22.44 4.98
CA ARG A 43 -2.21 -21.20 5.71
C ARG A 43 -1.76 -20.10 4.75
N TYR A 44 -2.07 -18.87 5.09
CA TYR A 44 -1.66 -17.67 4.36
C TYR A 44 -0.37 -17.11 4.93
N TYR A 45 0.51 -16.63 4.07
CA TYR A 45 1.79 -16.05 4.43
C TYR A 45 1.98 -14.75 3.66
N ILE A 46 2.37 -13.68 4.35
CA ILE A 46 2.81 -12.42 3.74
C ILE A 46 4.28 -12.21 4.09
N PHE A 47 5.11 -12.17 3.06
CA PHE A 47 6.50 -11.74 3.13
C PHE A 47 6.57 -10.30 2.63
N ALA A 48 7.29 -9.43 3.33
CA ALA A 48 7.45 -8.06 2.91
C ALA A 48 8.87 -7.58 3.16
N SER A 49 9.29 -6.55 2.47
CA SER A 49 10.59 -5.93 2.63
C SER A 49 10.88 -5.61 4.09
N MET A 50 12.04 -6.05 4.57
CA MET A 50 12.66 -5.65 5.84
C MET A 50 11.83 -5.91 7.09
N THR A 51 11.17 -7.04 7.16
CA THR A 51 10.34 -7.42 8.32
C THR A 51 11.01 -8.45 9.23
N LEU A 52 12.18 -8.98 8.86
CA LEU A 52 12.93 -10.03 9.56
C LEU A 52 12.15 -11.32 9.77
N GLY A 53 11.09 -11.53 9.01
CA GLY A 53 10.21 -12.67 9.18
C GLY A 53 9.07 -12.71 8.20
N VAL A 54 7.99 -13.33 8.61
CA VAL A 54 6.78 -13.51 7.82
C VAL A 54 5.55 -13.33 8.70
N TRP A 55 4.48 -12.77 8.17
CA TRP A 55 3.17 -12.81 8.81
C TRP A 55 2.40 -14.04 8.34
N VAL A 56 1.80 -14.73 9.29
CA VAL A 56 1.07 -15.98 9.08
C VAL A 56 -0.37 -15.80 9.53
N SER A 57 -1.32 -16.28 8.72
CA SER A 57 -2.75 -16.25 9.04
C SER A 57 -3.45 -17.52 8.61
N ASP A 58 -4.49 -17.90 9.34
CA ASP A 58 -5.41 -18.96 8.94
C ASP A 58 -6.66 -18.44 8.24
N ASP A 59 -6.89 -17.08 8.24
CA ASP A 59 -8.18 -16.48 7.90
C ASP A 59 -8.11 -15.11 7.20
N LEU A 60 -6.93 -14.63 6.82
CA LEU A 60 -6.67 -13.32 6.18
C LEU A 60 -6.97 -12.08 7.07
N THR A 61 -7.44 -12.27 8.29
CA THR A 61 -7.82 -11.18 9.19
C THR A 61 -6.95 -11.07 10.43
N ASN A 62 -6.49 -12.21 10.94
CA ASN A 62 -5.63 -12.28 12.10
C ASN A 62 -4.22 -12.75 11.67
N TRP A 63 -3.23 -11.92 11.89
CA TRP A 63 -1.87 -12.14 11.45
C TRP A 63 -0.91 -12.23 12.63
N GLU A 64 -0.04 -13.23 12.62
CA GLU A 64 1.01 -13.43 13.60
C GLU A 64 2.38 -13.32 12.91
N ASN A 65 3.27 -12.48 13.45
CA ASN A 65 4.65 -12.42 12.95
C ASN A 65 5.47 -13.62 13.47
N ARG A 66 6.23 -14.22 12.57
CA ARG A 66 7.19 -15.28 12.86
C ARG A 66 8.56 -14.90 12.32
N ARG A 67 9.54 -14.83 13.21
CA ARG A 67 10.94 -14.62 12.83
C ARG A 67 11.42 -15.77 11.97
N LEU A 68 12.21 -15.47 10.95
CA LEU A 68 12.87 -16.44 10.08
C LEU A 68 14.38 -16.45 10.35
N PRO A 69 15.11 -17.54 9.95
CA PRO A 69 16.55 -17.63 10.15
C PRO A 69 17.32 -16.50 9.46
N GLU A 70 18.35 -15.99 10.12
CA GLU A 70 19.24 -14.93 9.60
C GLU A 70 20.04 -15.34 8.35
N SER A 71 20.08 -16.64 8.04
CA SER A 71 20.67 -17.12 6.78
C SER A 71 19.90 -16.71 5.54
N LEU A 72 18.62 -16.28 5.70
CA LEU A 72 17.80 -15.77 4.62
C LEU A 72 18.07 -14.27 4.38
N PRO A 73 17.80 -13.72 3.17
CA PRO A 73 18.04 -12.34 2.84
C PRO A 73 16.98 -11.39 3.44
N LEU A 74 16.84 -11.37 4.76
CA LEU A 74 15.78 -10.66 5.51
C LEU A 74 15.93 -9.13 5.53
N TYR A 75 17.11 -8.62 5.13
CA TYR A 75 17.42 -7.19 5.01
C TYR A 75 17.34 -6.69 3.57
N ASP A 76 17.08 -7.57 2.62
CA ASP A 76 16.96 -7.21 1.23
C ASP A 76 15.51 -6.80 0.87
N TYR A 77 15.36 -6.10 -0.24
CA TYR A 77 14.07 -5.57 -0.68
C TYR A 77 13.28 -6.54 -1.55
N ALA A 78 11.96 -6.30 -1.59
CA ALA A 78 11.03 -6.95 -2.49
C ALA A 78 11.21 -8.47 -2.53
N PRO A 79 10.90 -9.16 -1.42
CA PRO A 79 10.99 -10.61 -1.40
C PRO A 79 9.97 -11.21 -2.36
N ASP A 80 10.42 -12.12 -3.20
CA ASP A 80 9.53 -12.99 -3.97
C ASP A 80 9.44 -14.36 -3.30
N VAL A 81 8.22 -14.78 -3.03
CA VAL A 81 7.95 -16.09 -2.44
C VAL A 81 6.87 -16.80 -3.25
N ARG A 82 7.21 -17.96 -3.81
CA ARG A 82 6.30 -18.72 -4.67
C ARG A 82 6.27 -20.19 -4.29
N VAL A 83 5.11 -20.80 -4.45
CA VAL A 83 4.91 -22.23 -4.28
C VAL A 83 5.09 -22.92 -5.64
N LEU A 84 6.08 -23.82 -5.74
CA LEU A 84 6.34 -24.65 -6.90
C LEU A 84 6.26 -26.12 -6.47
N GLY A 85 5.15 -26.78 -6.79
CA GLY A 85 4.86 -28.13 -6.33
C GLY A 85 4.80 -28.22 -4.79
N GLU A 86 5.69 -29.02 -4.18
CA GLU A 86 5.78 -29.18 -2.72
C GLU A 86 6.74 -28.18 -2.04
N TRP A 87 7.42 -27.36 -2.84
CA TRP A 87 8.43 -26.43 -2.37
C TRP A 87 7.93 -25.00 -2.37
N VAL A 88 8.39 -24.24 -1.40
CA VAL A 88 8.31 -22.80 -1.37
C VAL A 88 9.69 -22.25 -1.70
N TYR A 89 9.77 -21.45 -2.73
CA TYR A 89 10.99 -20.74 -3.13
C TYR A 89 10.95 -19.31 -2.61
N PHE A 90 12.10 -18.82 -2.18
CA PHE A 90 12.26 -17.50 -1.60
C PHE A 90 13.53 -16.84 -2.17
N CYS A 91 13.43 -15.58 -2.58
CA CYS A 91 14.56 -14.71 -2.91
C CYS A 91 14.21 -13.25 -2.62
N ALA A 92 15.21 -12.38 -2.62
CA ALA A 92 15.03 -10.94 -2.47
C ALA A 92 16.06 -10.19 -3.31
N SER A 93 15.83 -8.89 -3.51
CA SER A 93 16.66 -8.03 -4.36
C SER A 93 18.05 -7.79 -3.80
N ASN A 94 19.07 -7.87 -4.64
CA ASN A 94 20.41 -7.42 -4.32
C ASN A 94 21.12 -6.93 -5.59
N ARG A 95 21.76 -5.75 -5.54
CA ARG A 95 22.48 -5.15 -6.67
C ARG A 95 24.00 -5.35 -6.62
N GLU A 96 24.55 -5.73 -5.48
CA GLU A 96 25.98 -5.74 -5.24
C GLU A 96 26.64 -7.07 -5.63
N HIS A 97 25.87 -8.15 -5.62
CA HIS A 97 26.33 -9.50 -5.96
C HIS A 97 25.18 -10.35 -6.52
N ASN A 98 25.50 -11.53 -7.02
CA ASN A 98 24.51 -12.49 -7.49
C ASN A 98 23.52 -12.84 -6.37
N CYS A 99 22.24 -12.83 -6.71
CA CYS A 99 21.18 -13.11 -5.74
C CYS A 99 20.93 -14.61 -5.66
N ASP A 100 21.07 -15.13 -4.47
CA ASP A 100 20.72 -16.53 -4.17
C ASP A 100 19.22 -16.75 -4.10
N ARG A 101 18.80 -17.98 -4.35
CA ARG A 101 17.45 -18.44 -4.08
C ARG A 101 17.50 -19.47 -2.93
N TRP A 102 16.41 -19.57 -2.22
CA TRP A 102 16.25 -20.51 -1.13
C TRP A 102 14.97 -21.28 -1.34
N ARG A 103 14.93 -22.55 -0.92
CA ARG A 103 13.69 -23.33 -0.95
C ARG A 103 13.51 -24.12 0.32
N THR A 104 12.26 -24.38 0.67
CA THR A 104 11.90 -25.18 1.84
C THR A 104 10.58 -25.91 1.60
N LYS A 105 10.36 -26.99 2.34
CA LYS A 105 9.03 -27.64 2.46
C LYS A 105 8.30 -27.23 3.74
N ASP A 106 8.93 -26.43 4.59
CA ASP A 106 8.35 -25.88 5.82
C ASP A 106 8.87 -24.45 6.03
N ILE A 107 7.96 -23.47 5.85
CA ILE A 107 8.31 -22.04 5.92
C ILE A 107 8.82 -21.63 7.31
N LEU A 108 8.30 -22.24 8.38
CA LEU A 108 8.60 -21.79 9.74
C LEU A 108 9.74 -22.56 10.40
N SER A 109 9.97 -23.81 9.97
CA SER A 109 10.92 -24.72 10.63
C SER A 109 12.11 -25.08 9.74
N GLY A 110 12.03 -24.85 8.43
CA GLY A 110 13.03 -25.31 7.47
C GLY A 110 13.05 -26.85 7.34
N PRO A 111 14.15 -27.46 6.95
CA PRO A 111 15.39 -26.79 6.55
C PRO A 111 15.22 -25.92 5.29
N TYR A 112 16.07 -24.91 5.18
CA TYR A 112 16.18 -24.11 3.98
C TYR A 112 17.37 -24.58 3.15
N GLU A 113 17.12 -24.93 1.90
CA GLU A 113 18.15 -25.29 0.94
C GLU A 113 18.53 -24.09 0.09
N LYS A 114 19.80 -23.73 0.10
CA LYS A 114 20.33 -22.63 -0.71
C LYS A 114 20.58 -23.10 -2.14
N ILE A 115 20.21 -22.27 -3.10
CA ILE A 115 20.53 -22.41 -4.52
C ILE A 115 21.36 -21.18 -4.89
N GLU A 116 22.63 -21.38 -5.22
CA GLU A 116 23.56 -20.29 -5.58
C GLU A 116 23.03 -19.53 -6.80
N GLY A 117 23.06 -18.21 -6.72
CA GLY A 117 22.62 -17.34 -7.82
C GLY A 117 23.72 -17.09 -8.85
N SER A 118 23.32 -16.97 -10.11
CA SER A 118 24.23 -16.72 -11.23
C SER A 118 24.26 -15.27 -11.71
N PHE A 119 23.29 -14.44 -11.28
CA PHE A 119 23.20 -13.04 -11.68
C PHE A 119 22.51 -12.17 -10.61
N PRO A 120 22.78 -10.86 -10.58
CA PRO A 120 22.05 -9.92 -9.75
C PRO A 120 20.68 -9.60 -10.35
N PHE A 121 19.67 -9.41 -9.50
CA PHE A 121 18.37 -8.97 -9.91
C PHE A 121 17.74 -8.00 -8.90
N TRP A 122 16.70 -7.31 -9.31
CA TRP A 122 15.94 -6.40 -8.48
C TRP A 122 14.45 -6.60 -8.74
N ASP A 123 13.64 -6.62 -7.68
CA ASP A 123 12.20 -6.89 -7.72
C ASP A 123 11.88 -8.18 -8.49
N PRO A 124 12.30 -9.31 -7.93
CA PRO A 124 12.14 -10.61 -8.59
C PRO A 124 10.71 -11.12 -8.53
N ASN A 125 10.36 -11.97 -9.51
CA ASN A 125 9.18 -12.83 -9.44
C ASN A 125 9.43 -14.17 -10.14
N LEU A 126 9.20 -15.25 -9.43
CA LEU A 126 9.29 -16.62 -9.93
C LEU A 126 7.89 -17.13 -10.29
N PHE A 127 7.76 -17.81 -11.41
CA PHE A 127 6.49 -18.38 -11.84
C PHE A 127 6.72 -19.79 -12.41
N GLN A 128 5.91 -20.76 -12.01
CA GLN A 128 5.88 -22.09 -12.62
C GLN A 128 4.58 -22.26 -13.41
N ASP A 129 4.69 -22.63 -14.67
CA ASP A 129 3.56 -22.97 -15.50
C ASP A 129 3.05 -24.39 -15.25
N GLU A 130 1.84 -24.69 -15.71
CA GLU A 130 1.17 -26.00 -15.55
C GLU A 130 1.94 -27.15 -16.22
N ASP A 131 2.76 -26.85 -17.23
CA ASP A 131 3.63 -27.83 -17.90
C ASP A 131 4.95 -28.10 -17.15
N GLY A 132 5.15 -27.44 -16.00
CA GLY A 132 6.30 -27.58 -15.14
C GLY A 132 7.48 -26.67 -15.47
N ARG A 133 7.43 -25.92 -16.58
CA ARG A 133 8.46 -24.93 -16.91
C ARG A 133 8.43 -23.78 -15.91
N VAL A 134 9.61 -23.22 -15.63
CA VAL A 134 9.80 -22.14 -14.65
C VAL A 134 10.26 -20.90 -15.38
N TYR A 135 9.69 -19.76 -14.99
CA TYR A 135 10.00 -18.45 -15.55
C TYR A 135 10.37 -17.49 -14.43
N PHE A 136 11.20 -16.53 -14.74
CA PHE A 136 11.68 -15.54 -13.81
C PHE A 136 11.60 -14.15 -14.42
N TYR A 137 11.03 -13.21 -13.65
CA TYR A 137 10.84 -11.82 -14.03
C TYR A 137 11.55 -10.92 -13.04
N TRP A 138 12.09 -9.80 -13.50
CA TRP A 138 12.74 -8.82 -12.63
C TRP A 138 12.89 -7.47 -13.32
N GLY A 139 13.03 -6.40 -12.53
CA GLY A 139 13.30 -5.05 -12.98
C GLY A 139 12.80 -4.02 -11.99
N CYS A 140 13.63 -2.99 -11.75
CA CYS A 140 13.28 -1.81 -10.97
C CYS A 140 14.10 -0.65 -11.52
N SER A 141 13.52 0.12 -12.44
CA SER A 141 14.26 1.19 -13.10
C SER A 141 13.34 2.20 -13.79
N ASN A 142 13.81 3.44 -13.87
CA ASN A 142 13.22 4.46 -14.73
C ASN A 142 13.87 4.53 -16.13
N GLN A 143 14.78 3.59 -16.46
CA GLN A 143 15.55 3.58 -17.72
C GLN A 143 15.53 2.22 -18.43
N THR A 144 15.30 1.14 -17.72
CA THR A 144 15.33 -0.22 -18.27
C THR A 144 13.98 -0.90 -18.03
N PRO A 145 13.61 -1.89 -18.87
CA PRO A 145 12.35 -2.60 -18.75
C PRO A 145 12.34 -3.61 -17.59
N ILE A 146 11.17 -4.20 -17.38
CA ILE A 146 11.05 -5.51 -16.76
C ILE A 146 11.54 -6.55 -17.77
N TYR A 147 12.40 -7.43 -17.29
CA TYR A 147 12.96 -8.55 -18.04
C TYR A 147 12.26 -9.85 -17.65
N GLY A 148 12.34 -10.84 -18.53
CA GLY A 148 11.91 -12.21 -18.26
C GLY A 148 12.83 -13.23 -18.93
N VAL A 149 12.95 -14.40 -18.31
CA VAL A 149 13.72 -15.53 -18.84
C VAL A 149 13.11 -16.85 -18.36
N GLU A 150 13.26 -17.92 -19.14
CA GLU A 150 12.98 -19.29 -18.70
C GLU A 150 14.15 -19.79 -17.82
N LEU A 151 13.85 -20.52 -16.77
CA LEU A 151 14.86 -21.15 -15.90
C LEU A 151 14.79 -22.66 -16.03
N ASP A 152 15.93 -23.31 -15.88
CA ASP A 152 16.01 -24.74 -15.66
C ASP A 152 15.40 -25.06 -14.28
N PRO A 153 14.38 -25.92 -14.20
CA PRO A 153 13.65 -26.16 -12.96
C PRO A 153 14.47 -26.87 -11.87
N ASP A 154 15.57 -27.56 -12.24
CA ASP A 154 16.42 -28.27 -11.28
C ASP A 154 17.53 -27.37 -10.74
N THR A 155 18.12 -26.54 -11.59
CA THR A 155 19.28 -25.69 -11.25
C THR A 155 18.93 -24.24 -11.00
N MET A 156 17.76 -23.75 -11.46
CA MET A 156 17.33 -22.34 -11.48
C MET A 156 18.25 -21.43 -12.30
N GLU A 157 19.05 -22.01 -13.22
CA GLU A 157 19.88 -21.28 -14.16
C GLU A 157 19.07 -20.84 -15.39
N PRO A 158 19.37 -19.64 -15.96
CA PRO A 158 18.68 -19.16 -17.16
C PRO A 158 18.84 -20.09 -18.36
N ILE A 159 17.75 -20.34 -19.07
CA ILE A 159 17.71 -21.02 -20.36
C ILE A 159 17.56 -19.97 -21.46
N GLY A 160 18.61 -19.78 -22.26
CA GLY A 160 18.61 -18.80 -23.34
C GLY A 160 18.83 -17.35 -22.89
N GLU A 161 18.42 -16.40 -23.72
CA GLU A 161 18.62 -14.98 -23.47
C GLU A 161 17.37 -14.37 -22.79
N LYS A 162 17.62 -13.40 -21.90
CA LYS A 162 16.55 -12.61 -21.29
C LYS A 162 15.80 -11.81 -22.36
N LYS A 163 14.50 -11.67 -22.17
CA LYS A 163 13.63 -10.83 -23.01
C LYS A 163 13.28 -9.54 -22.28
N GLU A 164 13.17 -8.46 -23.02
CA GLU A 164 12.61 -7.19 -22.58
C GLU A 164 11.08 -7.26 -22.73
N LEU A 165 10.35 -7.08 -21.61
CA LEU A 165 8.92 -7.35 -21.58
C LEU A 165 8.06 -6.10 -21.45
N VAL A 166 8.29 -5.27 -20.43
CA VAL A 166 7.48 -4.09 -20.13
C VAL A 166 8.36 -2.85 -19.99
N PHE A 167 8.05 -1.84 -20.81
CA PHE A 167 8.61 -0.49 -20.71
C PHE A 167 7.52 0.48 -20.28
N GLY A 168 7.87 1.46 -19.44
CA GLY A 168 6.95 2.54 -19.12
C GLY A 168 6.72 3.48 -20.29
N ASP A 169 5.46 3.83 -20.53
CA ASP A 169 5.03 4.83 -21.50
C ASP A 169 4.14 5.91 -20.84
N PRO A 170 4.71 6.82 -20.03
CA PRO A 170 3.96 7.86 -19.35
C PRO A 170 3.36 8.92 -20.30
N TYR A 171 3.62 8.84 -21.60
CA TYR A 171 2.99 9.68 -22.63
C TYR A 171 1.68 9.09 -23.18
N SER A 172 1.48 7.78 -22.98
CA SER A 172 0.26 7.06 -23.36
C SER A 172 -0.53 6.57 -22.14
N ASN A 173 0.16 6.24 -21.04
CA ASN A 173 -0.42 5.70 -19.82
C ASN A 173 -0.34 6.76 -18.70
N GLY A 174 -1.43 7.47 -18.46
CA GLY A 174 -1.47 8.56 -17.47
C GLY A 174 -1.07 8.11 -16.06
N TYR A 175 -1.50 6.92 -15.64
CA TYR A 175 -1.19 6.36 -14.32
C TYR A 175 0.31 6.08 -14.10
N GLU A 176 1.12 6.00 -15.15
CA GLU A 176 2.56 5.87 -15.03
C GLU A 176 3.28 7.21 -14.75
N ARG A 177 2.62 8.35 -14.88
CA ARG A 177 3.24 9.65 -14.61
C ARG A 177 3.53 9.83 -13.13
N ILE A 178 4.69 10.37 -12.81
CA ILE A 178 5.10 10.70 -11.44
C ILE A 178 4.33 11.91 -10.89
N GLY A 179 4.50 12.17 -9.59
CA GLY A 179 3.88 13.27 -8.86
C GLY A 179 2.49 12.94 -8.35
N GLU A 180 2.05 13.74 -7.38
CA GLU A 180 0.70 13.60 -6.81
C GLU A 180 -0.36 13.65 -7.92
N ASN A 181 -1.33 12.74 -7.86
CA ASN A 181 -2.40 12.58 -8.85
C ASN A 181 -1.88 12.42 -10.29
N ASN A 182 -0.74 11.75 -10.50
CA ASN A 182 -0.09 11.54 -11.79
C ASN A 182 0.11 12.85 -12.58
N SER A 183 0.55 13.91 -11.92
CA SER A 183 0.52 15.26 -12.46
C SER A 183 1.71 15.64 -13.36
N THR A 184 2.78 14.87 -13.36
CA THR A 184 4.07 15.29 -13.92
C THR A 184 4.47 14.43 -15.12
N LEU A 185 4.64 15.05 -16.27
CA LEU A 185 5.22 14.43 -17.46
C LEU A 185 6.74 14.27 -17.32
N PRO A 186 7.36 13.33 -18.05
CA PRO A 186 8.81 13.24 -18.14
C PRO A 186 9.44 14.56 -18.56
N ALA A 187 10.64 14.82 -18.03
CA ALA A 187 11.41 16.02 -18.35
C ALA A 187 11.90 15.99 -19.81
N SER A 188 11.99 17.17 -20.42
CA SER A 188 12.66 17.35 -21.71
C SER A 188 14.16 17.09 -21.60
N GLU A 189 14.82 16.80 -22.70
CA GLU A 189 16.28 16.65 -22.73
C GLU A 189 17.03 17.91 -22.25
N GLU A 190 16.45 19.09 -22.47
CA GLU A 190 17.00 20.35 -21.96
C GLU A 190 16.92 20.45 -20.44
N GLU A 191 15.79 20.05 -19.84
CA GLU A 191 15.62 19.99 -18.38
C GLU A 191 16.57 18.95 -17.75
N ILE A 192 16.70 17.76 -18.38
CA ILE A 192 17.61 16.69 -17.93
C ILE A 192 19.05 17.20 -17.95
N GLU A 193 19.47 17.81 -19.07
CA GLU A 193 20.83 18.32 -19.20
C GLU A 193 21.10 19.44 -18.19
N THR A 194 20.15 20.32 -17.97
CA THR A 194 20.25 21.41 -16.98
C THR A 194 20.45 20.84 -15.57
N GLY A 195 19.63 19.85 -15.18
CA GLY A 195 19.73 19.17 -13.88
C GLY A 195 21.06 18.43 -13.73
N TYR A 196 21.48 17.69 -14.74
CA TYR A 196 22.75 16.98 -14.77
C TYR A 196 23.94 17.94 -14.60
N ARG A 197 23.98 19.04 -15.34
CA ARG A 197 25.04 20.04 -15.22
C ARG A 197 25.09 20.71 -13.86
N ALA A 198 23.93 21.04 -13.30
CA ALA A 198 23.85 21.58 -11.95
C ALA A 198 24.37 20.58 -10.90
N PHE A 199 24.06 19.30 -11.05
CA PHE A 199 24.57 18.23 -10.17
C PHE A 199 26.10 18.12 -10.27
N VAL A 200 26.64 18.02 -11.47
CA VAL A 200 28.08 17.90 -11.71
C VAL A 200 28.83 19.11 -11.18
N ALA A 201 28.31 20.32 -11.39
CA ALA A 201 28.94 21.56 -10.90
C ALA A 201 29.04 21.66 -9.37
N ASN A 202 28.16 20.97 -8.66
CA ASN A 202 28.13 20.90 -7.19
C ASN A 202 28.73 19.59 -6.62
N SER A 203 29.17 18.69 -7.50
CA SER A 203 29.78 17.42 -7.10
C SER A 203 31.23 17.62 -6.65
N ALA A 204 31.65 16.90 -5.63
CA ALA A 204 33.05 16.81 -5.24
C ALA A 204 33.91 16.00 -6.23
N VAL A 205 33.28 15.22 -7.11
CA VAL A 205 33.96 14.40 -8.14
C VAL A 205 33.85 15.10 -9.49
N PRO A 206 34.96 15.43 -10.15
CA PRO A 206 34.95 15.97 -11.51
C PRO A 206 34.27 15.04 -12.51
N GLU A 207 33.58 15.61 -13.50
CA GLU A 207 32.80 14.83 -14.50
C GLU A 207 33.65 13.80 -15.25
N GLU A 208 34.92 14.13 -15.51
CA GLU A 208 35.88 13.28 -16.24
C GLU A 208 36.23 12.01 -15.46
N LEU A 209 36.03 12.03 -14.13
CA LEU A 209 36.33 10.91 -13.23
C LEU A 209 35.07 10.06 -12.95
N LEU A 210 33.89 10.48 -13.42
CA LEU A 210 32.68 9.67 -13.29
C LEU A 210 32.76 8.46 -14.23
N PRO A 211 32.51 7.24 -13.73
CA PRO A 211 32.42 6.05 -14.56
C PRO A 211 31.40 6.21 -15.68
N PRO A 212 31.62 5.64 -16.89
CA PRO A 212 30.69 5.79 -18.02
C PRO A 212 29.28 5.31 -17.74
N ASP A 213 29.12 4.29 -16.92
CA ASP A 213 27.83 3.70 -16.48
C ASP A 213 27.10 4.54 -15.44
N VAL A 214 27.79 5.38 -14.68
CA VAL A 214 27.20 6.26 -13.66
C VAL A 214 26.55 7.50 -14.29
N LYS A 215 27.08 8.02 -15.40
CA LYS A 215 26.52 9.22 -16.07
C LYS A 215 25.05 9.04 -16.49
N PRO A 216 24.64 7.93 -17.14
CA PRO A 216 23.23 7.67 -17.45
C PRO A 216 22.36 7.61 -16.20
N LEU A 217 22.82 7.02 -15.10
CA LEU A 217 22.09 6.94 -13.84
C LEU A 217 21.81 8.33 -13.25
N ILE A 218 22.84 9.19 -13.22
CA ILE A 218 22.68 10.58 -12.75
C ILE A 218 21.69 11.35 -13.65
N ARG A 219 21.78 11.20 -14.97
CA ARG A 219 20.81 11.81 -15.91
C ARG A 219 19.39 11.30 -15.66
N GLY A 220 19.26 10.01 -15.39
CA GLY A 220 17.98 9.36 -15.04
C GLY A 220 17.29 9.98 -13.83
N MET A 221 18.05 10.46 -12.83
CA MET A 221 17.49 11.16 -11.66
C MET A 221 16.72 12.45 -12.04
N PHE A 222 17.05 13.08 -13.15
CA PHE A 222 16.41 14.30 -13.64
C PHE A 222 15.35 14.04 -14.71
N SER A 223 15.17 12.79 -15.13
CA SER A 223 14.28 12.43 -16.24
C SER A 223 12.81 12.58 -15.92
N LYS A 224 12.43 12.58 -14.66
CA LYS A 224 11.02 12.51 -14.21
C LYS A 224 10.26 11.33 -14.83
N ARG A 225 10.98 10.29 -15.29
CA ARG A 225 10.35 9.05 -15.76
C ARG A 225 9.94 8.20 -14.59
N PRO A 226 8.84 7.44 -14.72
CA PRO A 226 8.41 6.51 -13.67
C PRO A 226 9.44 5.40 -13.47
N TYR A 227 9.54 4.91 -12.25
CA TYR A 227 10.04 3.56 -12.03
C TYR A 227 9.02 2.56 -12.55
N ILE A 228 9.51 1.53 -13.20
CA ILE A 228 8.76 0.35 -13.63
C ILE A 228 9.40 -0.82 -12.89
N GLU A 229 8.64 -1.46 -12.01
CA GLU A 229 9.18 -2.36 -11.01
C GLU A 229 8.14 -3.41 -10.59
N GLY A 230 8.44 -4.25 -9.59
CA GLY A 230 7.47 -5.10 -8.91
C GLY A 230 6.74 -6.08 -9.80
N ALA A 231 7.47 -6.79 -10.66
CA ALA A 231 6.87 -7.79 -11.54
C ALA A 231 6.15 -8.89 -10.76
N TRP A 232 4.93 -9.25 -11.17
CA TRP A 232 4.19 -10.38 -10.64
C TRP A 232 3.41 -11.09 -11.76
N MET A 233 3.64 -12.39 -11.93
CA MET A 233 3.00 -13.19 -12.97
C MET A 233 1.93 -14.11 -12.41
N ASP A 234 0.72 -14.02 -12.97
CA ASP A 234 -0.36 -14.97 -12.76
C ASP A 234 -0.82 -15.58 -14.09
N LYS A 235 -1.48 -16.74 -13.99
CA LYS A 235 -2.15 -17.37 -15.13
C LYS A 235 -3.62 -17.58 -14.79
N HIS A 236 -4.50 -17.15 -15.68
CA HIS A 236 -5.92 -17.36 -15.55
C HIS A 236 -6.54 -17.68 -16.92
N ASN A 237 -7.33 -18.76 -17.00
CA ASN A 237 -7.99 -19.21 -18.24
C ASN A 237 -7.06 -19.29 -19.46
N GLY A 238 -5.81 -19.76 -19.27
CA GLY A 238 -4.81 -19.92 -20.31
C GLY A 238 -4.13 -18.64 -20.79
N LYS A 239 -4.41 -17.50 -20.15
CA LYS A 239 -3.74 -16.22 -20.38
C LYS A 239 -2.77 -15.91 -19.24
N TYR A 240 -1.71 -15.17 -19.55
CA TYR A 240 -0.67 -14.76 -18.62
C TYR A 240 -0.80 -13.26 -18.33
N TYR A 241 -0.85 -12.93 -17.05
CA TYR A 241 -1.05 -11.57 -16.53
C TYR A 241 0.23 -11.10 -15.85
N LEU A 242 1.02 -10.31 -16.57
CA LEU A 242 2.23 -9.70 -16.03
C LEU A 242 1.86 -8.36 -15.40
N GLN A 243 1.73 -8.35 -14.09
CA GLN A 243 1.53 -7.15 -13.29
C GLN A 243 2.88 -6.44 -13.08
N TYR A 244 2.85 -5.13 -12.88
CA TYR A 244 4.03 -4.32 -12.61
C TYR A 244 3.65 -3.05 -11.86
N ALA A 245 4.53 -2.55 -11.02
CA ALA A 245 4.31 -1.34 -10.25
C ALA A 245 4.87 -0.07 -10.91
N CYS A 246 4.18 1.04 -10.72
CA CYS A 246 4.55 2.39 -11.14
C CYS A 246 3.73 3.45 -10.36
N PRO A 247 4.07 4.73 -10.40
CA PRO A 247 5.30 5.34 -10.89
C PRO A 247 6.43 5.40 -9.86
N GLY A 248 6.15 5.04 -8.60
CA GLY A 248 7.08 5.06 -7.48
C GLY A 248 6.37 5.20 -6.14
N ALA A 249 6.88 4.52 -5.12
CA ALA A 249 6.24 4.32 -3.82
C ALA A 249 6.02 5.61 -2.99
N GLN A 250 6.67 6.72 -3.34
CA GLN A 250 6.53 8.01 -2.67
C GLN A 250 5.31 8.82 -3.13
N TYR A 251 4.59 8.38 -4.18
CA TYR A 251 3.43 9.11 -4.71
C TYR A 251 2.10 8.48 -4.26
N ASN A 252 1.06 9.30 -4.10
CA ASN A 252 -0.27 8.81 -3.74
C ASN A 252 -0.87 7.88 -4.79
N THR A 253 -0.39 7.95 -6.02
CA THR A 253 -0.82 7.19 -7.19
C THR A 253 0.04 5.95 -7.47
N TYR A 254 0.84 5.50 -6.49
CA TYR A 254 1.54 4.22 -6.62
C TYR A 254 0.53 3.11 -6.87
N SER A 255 0.71 2.36 -7.96
CA SER A 255 -0.31 1.48 -8.54
C SER A 255 0.30 0.27 -9.22
N ASP A 256 -0.51 -0.75 -9.50
CA ASP A 256 -0.10 -1.88 -10.32
C ASP A 256 -0.84 -1.85 -11.66
N GLY A 257 -0.07 -1.78 -12.74
CA GLY A 257 -0.55 -2.02 -14.10
C GLY A 257 -0.48 -3.51 -14.45
N VAL A 258 -1.13 -3.92 -15.55
CA VAL A 258 -1.11 -5.31 -16.01
C VAL A 258 -1.06 -5.40 -17.54
N TYR A 259 -0.21 -6.28 -18.02
CA TYR A 259 -0.14 -6.71 -19.43
C TYR A 259 -0.59 -8.15 -19.55
N ILE A 260 -1.30 -8.48 -20.65
CA ILE A 260 -1.84 -9.82 -20.91
C ILE A 260 -1.14 -10.42 -22.12
N GLY A 261 -0.75 -11.70 -22.03
CA GLY A 261 -0.12 -12.45 -23.11
C GLY A 261 -0.66 -13.86 -23.28
N ASP A 262 -0.32 -14.47 -24.41
CA ASP A 262 -0.64 -15.88 -24.71
C ASP A 262 0.49 -16.83 -24.28
N THR A 263 1.64 -16.29 -23.95
CA THR A 263 2.81 -17.05 -23.46
C THR A 263 3.46 -16.31 -22.29
N PRO A 264 4.17 -17.03 -21.40
CA PRO A 264 4.75 -16.43 -20.20
C PRO A 264 5.87 -15.40 -20.48
N LEU A 265 6.45 -15.42 -21.66
CA LEU A 265 7.47 -14.45 -22.10
C LEU A 265 6.97 -13.54 -23.24
N GLY A 266 5.64 -13.38 -23.35
CA GLY A 266 4.98 -12.52 -24.31
C GLY A 266 5.00 -13.03 -25.77
N PRO A 267 4.63 -12.19 -26.74
CA PRO A 267 4.37 -10.76 -26.57
C PRO A 267 3.18 -10.45 -25.66
N PHE A 268 3.27 -9.32 -24.96
CA PHE A 268 2.23 -8.83 -24.07
C PHE A 268 1.52 -7.62 -24.67
N THR A 269 0.23 -7.47 -24.35
CA THR A 269 -0.59 -6.30 -24.66
C THR A 269 -1.15 -5.69 -23.40
N LEU A 270 -1.22 -4.37 -23.36
CA LEU A 270 -1.77 -3.64 -22.21
C LEU A 270 -3.24 -4.03 -22.01
N ALA A 271 -3.59 -4.54 -20.83
CA ALA A 271 -4.97 -4.90 -20.47
C ALA A 271 -5.93 -3.73 -20.61
N GLU A 272 -7.21 -3.99 -20.79
CA GLU A 272 -8.23 -2.95 -20.89
C GLU A 272 -8.41 -2.26 -19.52
N ASN A 273 -8.49 -3.05 -18.46
CA ASN A 273 -8.54 -2.52 -17.09
C ASN A 273 -7.13 -2.20 -16.57
N ASN A 274 -6.71 -0.95 -16.72
CA ASN A 274 -5.42 -0.46 -16.21
C ASN A 274 -5.53 0.95 -15.61
N PRO A 275 -4.83 1.15 -14.48
CA PRO A 275 -4.13 0.15 -13.66
C PRO A 275 -5.11 -0.82 -12.97
N CYS A 276 -4.71 -2.08 -12.73
CA CYS A 276 -5.59 -3.06 -12.07
C CYS A 276 -5.74 -2.80 -10.57
N SER A 277 -4.76 -2.15 -9.97
CA SER A 277 -4.75 -1.71 -8.57
C SER A 277 -4.42 -0.20 -8.52
N TYR A 278 -5.36 0.62 -8.00
CA TYR A 278 -5.25 2.07 -8.00
C TYR A 278 -6.06 2.69 -6.86
N LYS A 279 -5.39 3.31 -5.90
CA LYS A 279 -6.01 3.93 -4.72
C LYS A 279 -5.33 5.26 -4.37
N PRO A 280 -5.66 6.36 -5.09
CA PRO A 280 -5.00 7.66 -4.87
C PRO A 280 -5.52 8.43 -3.67
N GLY A 281 -6.74 8.15 -3.21
CA GLY A 281 -7.45 8.86 -2.15
C GLY A 281 -7.75 8.01 -0.91
N GLY A 282 -8.60 8.55 -0.03
CA GLY A 282 -8.96 7.96 1.26
C GLY A 282 -7.95 8.28 2.37
N PHE A 283 -8.01 7.53 3.48
CA PHE A 283 -7.16 7.75 4.66
C PHE A 283 -5.68 7.51 4.37
N LEU A 284 -5.35 6.42 3.68
CA LEU A 284 -3.98 6.02 3.34
C LEU A 284 -3.92 5.64 1.85
N PRO A 285 -3.32 6.48 1.00
CA PRO A 285 -3.23 6.21 -0.44
C PRO A 285 -2.12 5.24 -0.82
N GLY A 286 -2.11 4.87 -2.12
CA GLY A 286 -1.15 3.97 -2.71
C GLY A 286 -1.62 2.51 -2.71
N ALA A 287 -1.25 1.78 -3.75
CA ALA A 287 -1.63 0.39 -3.96
C ALA A 287 -0.74 -0.29 -5.02
N GLY A 288 0.58 -0.06 -4.95
CA GLY A 288 1.54 -0.58 -5.92
C GLY A 288 2.54 -1.59 -5.35
N HIS A 289 3.27 -2.26 -6.21
CA HIS A 289 4.20 -3.35 -5.95
C HIS A 289 3.54 -4.45 -5.14
N GLY A 290 2.51 -5.01 -5.74
CA GLY A 290 1.65 -5.99 -5.11
C GLY A 290 1.88 -7.41 -5.60
N SER A 291 1.12 -8.30 -4.99
CA SER A 291 0.99 -9.70 -5.40
C SER A 291 -0.46 -10.14 -5.34
N THR A 292 -0.83 -11.03 -6.24
CA THR A 292 -2.19 -11.55 -6.35
C THR A 292 -2.18 -13.04 -6.00
N MET A 293 -3.19 -13.49 -5.26
CA MET A 293 -3.27 -14.86 -4.78
C MET A 293 -4.72 -15.36 -4.78
N GLU A 294 -4.90 -16.62 -5.13
CA GLU A 294 -6.18 -17.33 -4.94
C GLU A 294 -6.21 -17.96 -3.53
N ASP A 295 -7.32 -17.76 -2.81
CA ASP A 295 -7.50 -18.30 -1.46
C ASP A 295 -8.02 -19.75 -1.46
N LYS A 296 -8.23 -20.32 -0.27
CA LYS A 296 -8.74 -21.69 -0.06
C LYS A 296 -10.13 -21.94 -0.64
N GLN A 297 -10.89 -20.88 -0.92
CA GLN A 297 -12.26 -20.91 -1.43
C GLN A 297 -12.35 -20.58 -2.92
N GLY A 298 -11.22 -20.24 -3.55
CA GLY A 298 -11.17 -19.84 -4.95
C GLY A 298 -11.44 -18.34 -5.17
N ASN A 299 -11.40 -17.53 -4.12
CA ASN A 299 -11.47 -16.07 -4.25
C ASN A 299 -10.08 -15.48 -4.47
N TRP A 300 -10.00 -14.42 -5.25
CA TRP A 300 -8.75 -13.72 -5.50
C TRP A 300 -8.55 -12.55 -4.54
N TRP A 301 -7.31 -12.35 -4.17
CA TRP A 301 -6.87 -11.29 -3.27
C TRP A 301 -5.65 -10.59 -3.85
N HIS A 302 -5.60 -9.29 -3.67
CA HIS A 302 -4.44 -8.47 -4.01
C HIS A 302 -3.90 -7.81 -2.75
N THR A 303 -2.59 -7.91 -2.52
CA THR A 303 -1.90 -7.18 -1.46
C THR A 303 -0.86 -6.27 -2.10
N SER A 304 -0.68 -5.07 -1.58
CA SER A 304 0.31 -4.13 -2.10
C SER A 304 0.74 -3.08 -1.09
N THR A 305 1.65 -2.22 -1.49
CA THR A 305 2.23 -1.15 -0.69
C THR A 305 1.32 0.07 -0.64
N MET A 306 1.06 0.58 0.57
CA MET A 306 0.41 1.86 0.83
C MET A 306 1.44 2.88 1.35
N ARG A 307 1.22 4.17 1.07
CA ARG A 307 2.19 5.24 1.30
C ARG A 307 1.85 6.12 2.52
N ILE A 308 2.79 6.29 3.43
CA ILE A 308 2.77 7.36 4.45
C ILE A 308 3.71 8.51 4.05
N SER A 309 4.99 8.24 3.86
CA SER A 309 6.03 9.20 3.42
C SER A 309 6.07 10.50 4.24
N VAL A 310 6.08 10.39 5.57
CA VAL A 310 6.20 11.50 6.51
C VAL A 310 7.61 11.58 7.07
N ASN A 311 8.06 10.53 7.73
CA ASN A 311 9.39 10.49 8.34
C ASN A 311 10.49 10.06 7.37
N HIS A 312 10.13 9.28 6.36
CA HIS A 312 11.00 8.79 5.30
C HIS A 312 10.19 8.66 4.01
N ASP A 313 10.79 8.88 2.84
CA ASP A 313 10.09 8.76 1.55
C ASP A 313 9.47 7.36 1.36
N PHE A 314 10.13 6.33 1.90
CA PHE A 314 9.66 4.94 1.92
C PHE A 314 9.03 4.52 3.25
N GLU A 315 8.38 5.41 3.99
CA GLU A 315 7.52 5.03 5.10
C GLU A 315 6.22 4.48 4.55
N ARG A 316 6.06 3.15 4.61
CA ARG A 316 5.03 2.41 3.89
C ARG A 316 4.31 1.41 4.80
N ARG A 317 3.14 0.98 4.35
CA ARG A 317 2.33 -0.06 5.00
C ARG A 317 1.84 -1.06 3.96
N VAL A 318 1.32 -2.19 4.42
CA VAL A 318 0.74 -3.23 3.58
C VAL A 318 -0.78 -3.13 3.60
N GLY A 319 -1.38 -3.16 2.41
CA GLY A 319 -2.82 -3.26 2.20
C GLY A 319 -3.22 -4.63 1.64
N LEU A 320 -4.48 -5.00 1.84
CA LEU A 320 -5.10 -6.21 1.31
C LEU A 320 -6.48 -5.86 0.77
N TRP A 321 -6.81 -6.32 -0.43
CA TRP A 321 -8.11 -6.07 -1.06
C TRP A 321 -8.65 -7.31 -1.77
N PRO A 322 -9.98 -7.47 -1.82
CA PRO A 322 -10.58 -8.43 -2.74
C PRO A 322 -10.23 -8.09 -4.18
N ALA A 323 -9.91 -9.10 -4.96
CA ALA A 323 -9.61 -9.00 -6.38
C ALA A 323 -10.37 -10.07 -7.15
N GLY A 324 -10.30 -10.05 -8.47
CA GLY A 324 -10.93 -11.05 -9.31
C GLY A 324 -10.70 -10.82 -10.79
N PHE A 325 -11.20 -11.76 -11.58
CA PHE A 325 -11.28 -11.64 -13.02
C PHE A 325 -12.75 -11.52 -13.41
N ASP A 326 -13.06 -10.56 -14.25
CA ASP A 326 -14.41 -10.42 -14.79
C ASP A 326 -14.71 -11.44 -15.93
N ALA A 327 -15.91 -11.39 -16.49
CA ALA A 327 -16.32 -12.33 -17.54
C ALA A 327 -15.49 -12.22 -18.83
N ASP A 328 -14.83 -11.09 -19.06
CA ASP A 328 -13.96 -10.87 -20.22
C ASP A 328 -12.49 -11.20 -19.91
N GLY A 329 -12.20 -11.58 -18.67
CA GLY A 329 -10.85 -11.90 -18.18
C GLY A 329 -10.04 -10.69 -17.75
N GLU A 330 -10.65 -9.53 -17.47
CA GLU A 330 -9.95 -8.37 -16.93
C GLU A 330 -9.74 -8.54 -15.43
N LEU A 331 -8.48 -8.40 -14.99
CA LEU A 331 -8.14 -8.38 -13.58
C LEU A 331 -8.59 -7.06 -12.96
N PHE A 332 -9.29 -7.13 -11.82
CA PHE A 332 -9.71 -5.96 -11.05
C PHE A 332 -9.40 -6.12 -9.55
N CYS A 333 -9.31 -4.98 -8.86
CA CYS A 333 -9.13 -4.91 -7.43
C CYS A 333 -10.17 -3.97 -6.82
N ASN A 334 -10.91 -4.42 -5.78
CA ASN A 334 -11.92 -3.59 -5.13
C ASN A 334 -11.29 -2.68 -4.08
N GLN A 335 -10.98 -1.46 -4.47
CA GLN A 335 -10.39 -0.44 -3.62
C GLN A 335 -11.31 0.77 -3.37
N ARG A 336 -12.61 0.67 -3.74
CA ARG A 336 -13.60 1.76 -3.63
C ARG A 336 -13.69 2.38 -2.23
N TYR A 337 -13.68 1.55 -1.21
CA TYR A 337 -13.62 1.92 0.21
C TYR A 337 -12.49 1.12 0.86
N GLY A 338 -11.35 1.06 0.20
CA GLY A 338 -10.29 0.09 0.43
C GLY A 338 -9.52 0.24 1.74
N ASP A 339 -9.76 1.28 2.52
CA ASP A 339 -9.25 1.49 3.87
C ASP A 339 -10.36 1.53 4.95
N TRP A 340 -11.55 1.01 4.63
CA TRP A 340 -12.63 0.80 5.59
C TRP A 340 -12.73 -0.69 5.98
N PRO A 341 -13.42 -1.02 7.09
CA PRO A 341 -13.62 -2.42 7.49
C PRO A 341 -14.31 -3.23 6.41
N MET A 342 -13.67 -4.32 6.00
CA MET A 342 -14.11 -5.18 4.92
C MET A 342 -14.25 -6.62 5.40
N ALA A 343 -15.30 -7.30 4.97
CA ALA A 343 -15.47 -8.71 5.27
C ALA A 343 -14.45 -9.55 4.47
N ALA A 344 -13.89 -10.58 5.09
CA ALA A 344 -12.97 -11.50 4.43
C ALA A 344 -13.66 -12.52 3.51
N GLU A 345 -14.98 -12.51 3.44
CA GLU A 345 -15.78 -13.44 2.65
C GLU A 345 -16.86 -12.70 1.87
N GLY A 346 -17.31 -13.25 0.75
CA GLY A 346 -18.42 -12.72 -0.07
C GLY A 346 -17.97 -12.23 -1.44
N ASP A 347 -18.85 -11.48 -2.12
CA ASP A 347 -18.59 -10.91 -3.45
C ASP A 347 -17.33 -10.03 -3.42
N PRO A 348 -16.34 -10.23 -4.32
CA PRO A 348 -15.16 -9.37 -4.36
C PRO A 348 -15.48 -7.90 -4.61
N TRP A 349 -16.59 -7.57 -5.28
CA TRP A 349 -17.02 -6.19 -5.57
C TRP A 349 -18.02 -5.62 -4.55
N ARG A 350 -18.05 -6.16 -3.33
CA ARG A 350 -18.96 -5.74 -2.25
C ARG A 350 -18.74 -4.30 -1.78
N ASP A 351 -19.78 -3.69 -1.26
CA ASP A 351 -19.71 -2.45 -0.51
C ASP A 351 -19.23 -2.68 0.94
N PRO A 352 -18.75 -1.65 1.63
CA PRO A 352 -18.37 -1.75 3.03
C PRO A 352 -19.59 -2.13 3.90
N ALA A 353 -19.34 -2.91 4.94
CA ALA A 353 -20.40 -3.31 5.87
C ALA A 353 -20.91 -2.15 6.74
N TRP A 354 -20.03 -1.19 7.04
CA TRP A 354 -20.29 -0.06 7.92
C TRP A 354 -19.72 1.22 7.34
N MET A 355 -20.40 2.33 7.63
CA MET A 355 -20.01 3.66 7.18
C MET A 355 -19.05 4.32 8.16
N LEU A 356 -18.19 5.21 7.67
CA LEU A 356 -17.30 6.02 8.49
C LEU A 356 -18.11 7.10 9.22
N LEU A 357 -18.03 7.12 10.56
CA LEU A 357 -18.80 8.02 11.43
C LEU A 357 -17.97 9.18 11.97
N SER A 358 -16.64 9.06 11.97
CA SER A 358 -15.73 9.97 12.69
C SER A 358 -15.14 11.10 11.86
N VAL A 359 -15.33 11.12 10.53
CA VAL A 359 -14.71 12.14 9.67
C VAL A 359 -15.20 13.56 10.03
N ASP A 360 -14.25 14.47 10.21
CA ASP A 360 -14.46 15.89 10.59
C ASP A 360 -15.32 16.07 11.87
N LYS A 361 -15.35 15.05 12.73
CA LYS A 361 -16.04 15.14 14.03
C LYS A 361 -15.18 15.88 15.05
N ALA A 362 -15.86 16.55 15.99
CA ALA A 362 -15.19 17.23 17.08
C ALA A 362 -14.38 16.27 17.94
N ALA A 363 -13.17 16.66 18.26
CA ALA A 363 -12.29 15.90 19.14
C ALA A 363 -11.79 16.76 20.31
N SER A 364 -11.44 16.10 21.39
CA SER A 364 -10.84 16.73 22.58
C SER A 364 -9.76 15.80 23.14
N ALA A 365 -8.81 16.35 23.86
CA ALA A 365 -7.74 15.56 24.47
C ALA A 365 -7.33 16.16 25.82
N SER A 366 -6.63 15.37 26.63
CA SER A 366 -6.01 15.83 27.88
C SER A 366 -5.00 16.95 27.66
N SER A 367 -4.22 16.83 26.58
CA SER A 367 -3.21 17.79 26.15
C SER A 367 -2.92 17.63 24.65
N PHE A 368 -2.22 18.60 24.07
CA PHE A 368 -1.68 18.48 22.70
C PHE A 368 -0.52 19.45 22.47
N LEU A 369 0.30 19.15 21.48
CA LEU A 369 1.32 20.07 20.96
C LEU A 369 0.73 20.94 19.85
N THR A 370 1.16 22.20 19.77
CA THR A 370 0.73 23.14 18.72
C THR A 370 1.01 22.57 17.33
N GLY A 371 0.00 22.57 16.46
CA GLY A 371 0.03 21.97 15.11
C GLY A 371 -0.41 20.51 15.09
N HIS A 372 -0.67 19.92 16.25
CA HIS A 372 -1.11 18.54 16.44
C HIS A 372 -2.35 18.47 17.34
N GLU A 373 -3.33 19.30 17.04
CA GLU A 373 -4.59 19.41 17.77
C GLU A 373 -5.42 18.11 17.66
N PRO A 374 -6.35 17.85 18.61
CA PRO A 374 -7.15 16.62 18.64
C PRO A 374 -7.91 16.32 17.33
N GLU A 375 -8.38 17.35 16.65
CA GLU A 375 -9.15 17.24 15.38
C GLU A 375 -8.35 16.57 14.26
N LYS A 376 -7.01 16.60 14.34
CA LYS A 376 -6.13 15.89 13.39
C LYS A 376 -6.40 14.39 13.35
N ALA A 377 -6.93 13.81 14.40
CA ALA A 377 -7.28 12.40 14.46
C ALA A 377 -8.62 12.07 13.76
N THR A 378 -9.35 13.06 13.23
CA THR A 378 -10.62 12.89 12.51
C THR A 378 -10.62 13.44 11.10
N GLU A 379 -9.48 13.97 10.60
CA GLU A 379 -9.34 14.57 9.26
C GLU A 379 -9.29 13.55 8.11
N GLU A 380 -9.31 12.24 8.39
CA GLU A 380 -9.15 11.16 7.40
C GLU A 380 -7.88 11.32 6.52
N ASN A 381 -6.77 11.64 7.19
CA ASN A 381 -5.47 11.80 6.55
C ASN A 381 -4.36 11.22 7.44
N VAL A 382 -3.73 10.14 6.99
CA VAL A 382 -2.64 9.47 7.73
C VAL A 382 -1.43 10.37 7.97
N GLN A 383 -1.27 11.44 7.19
CA GLN A 383 -0.14 12.38 7.27
C GLN A 383 -0.36 13.53 8.26
N THR A 384 -1.51 13.55 8.94
CA THR A 384 -1.81 14.47 10.04
C THR A 384 -2.13 13.66 11.30
N TRP A 385 -1.79 14.17 12.47
CA TRP A 385 -2.03 13.44 13.72
C TRP A 385 -2.16 14.36 14.93
N TRP A 386 -2.98 13.96 15.88
CA TRP A 386 -2.91 14.46 17.23
C TRP A 386 -1.64 13.96 17.91
N ARG A 387 -0.97 14.82 18.70
CA ARG A 387 0.16 14.44 19.53
C ARG A 387 -0.02 14.98 20.94
N ALA A 388 0.00 14.10 21.95
CA ALA A 388 -0.03 14.48 23.35
C ALA A 388 1.19 15.33 23.74
N ALA A 389 1.02 16.23 24.70
CA ALA A 389 2.13 17.05 25.19
C ALA A 389 3.13 16.24 26.03
N THR A 390 2.71 15.11 26.60
CA THR A 390 3.55 14.24 27.44
C THR A 390 3.41 12.77 27.05
N SER A 391 4.28 11.92 27.59
CA SER A 391 4.20 10.47 27.45
C SER A 391 3.53 9.79 28.66
N SER A 392 2.76 10.55 29.46
CA SER A 392 2.01 9.99 30.59
C SER A 392 0.91 9.06 30.11
N ARG A 393 0.67 7.97 30.84
CA ARG A 393 -0.51 7.12 30.63
C ARG A 393 -1.85 7.81 30.94
N ASP A 394 -1.81 8.97 31.62
CA ASP A 394 -3.01 9.78 31.89
C ASP A 394 -3.48 10.57 30.64
N GLU A 395 -2.69 10.58 29.56
CA GLU A 395 -3.10 11.21 28.31
C GLU A 395 -4.26 10.46 27.67
N TRP A 396 -5.20 11.23 27.12
CA TRP A 396 -6.36 10.66 26.41
C TRP A 396 -6.75 11.51 25.20
N LEU A 397 -7.41 10.86 24.25
CA LEU A 397 -8.04 11.46 23.07
C LEU A 397 -9.50 10.99 23.01
N CYS A 398 -10.43 11.92 22.78
CA CYS A 398 -11.86 11.62 22.70
C CYS A 398 -12.49 12.25 21.46
N VAL A 399 -13.24 11.43 20.69
CA VAL A 399 -14.03 11.87 19.53
C VAL A 399 -15.52 11.94 19.96
N ASP A 400 -16.18 13.05 19.65
CA ASP A 400 -17.62 13.24 19.79
C ASP A 400 -18.30 13.09 18.40
N LEU A 401 -19.03 12.02 18.20
CA LEU A 401 -19.76 11.76 16.95
C LEU A 401 -20.96 12.72 16.73
N GLY A 402 -21.27 13.58 17.71
CA GLY A 402 -22.37 14.54 17.69
C GLY A 402 -23.71 13.98 18.14
N LYS A 403 -23.97 12.71 17.91
CA LYS A 403 -25.12 11.93 18.42
C LYS A 403 -24.70 10.50 18.71
N ALA A 404 -25.55 9.74 19.38
CA ALA A 404 -25.31 8.32 19.55
C ALA A 404 -25.56 7.56 18.24
N PHE A 405 -24.66 6.65 17.91
CA PHE A 405 -24.73 5.76 16.74
C PHE A 405 -24.64 4.29 17.18
N ASP A 406 -25.05 3.40 16.28
CA ASP A 406 -24.75 1.99 16.35
C ASP A 406 -23.34 1.75 15.78
N VAL A 407 -22.35 1.63 16.67
CA VAL A 407 -20.93 1.50 16.33
C VAL A 407 -20.58 0.02 16.23
N HIS A 408 -19.90 -0.36 15.15
CA HIS A 408 -19.53 -1.76 14.87
C HIS A 408 -18.01 -1.97 14.80
N ALA A 409 -17.25 -0.96 14.43
CA ALA A 409 -15.79 -1.09 14.41
C ALA A 409 -15.10 0.22 14.77
N VAL A 410 -13.90 0.09 15.38
CA VAL A 410 -13.01 1.22 15.67
C VAL A 410 -11.61 0.84 15.28
N GLN A 411 -10.95 1.67 14.46
CA GLN A 411 -9.56 1.53 14.12
C GLN A 411 -8.74 2.64 14.76
N MET A 412 -7.72 2.26 15.53
CA MET A 412 -6.73 3.16 16.12
C MET A 412 -5.48 3.16 15.24
N ASN A 413 -5.09 4.35 14.75
CA ASN A 413 -3.90 4.50 13.89
C ASN A 413 -2.87 5.37 14.60
N PHE A 414 -1.83 4.72 15.14
CA PHE A 414 -0.71 5.40 15.80
C PHE A 414 0.33 5.83 14.76
N ALA A 415 0.70 7.10 14.82
CA ALA A 415 1.74 7.68 13.98
C ALA A 415 3.10 7.67 14.69
N ASP A 416 4.18 7.72 13.90
CA ASP A 416 5.52 7.98 14.38
C ASP A 416 5.86 9.46 14.13
N ASP A 417 6.27 10.20 15.17
CA ASP A 417 6.58 11.62 15.04
C ASP A 417 7.87 12.00 15.76
N THR A 418 8.84 12.47 14.95
CA THR A 418 10.11 13.02 15.46
C THR A 418 10.81 12.17 16.52
N ILE A 419 10.88 10.85 16.28
CA ILE A 419 11.63 9.94 17.14
C ILE A 419 13.10 10.33 17.06
N ASN A 420 13.69 10.64 18.20
CA ASN A 420 15.10 11.07 18.29
C ASN A 420 15.82 10.24 19.36
N ILE A 421 16.24 9.04 18.96
CA ILE A 421 16.98 8.11 19.80
C ILE A 421 18.22 7.62 19.05
N PRO A 422 19.27 7.17 19.75
CA PRO A 422 20.39 6.49 19.13
C PRO A 422 19.93 5.21 18.42
N CYS A 423 20.58 4.87 17.31
CA CYS A 423 20.36 3.57 16.68
C CYS A 423 20.74 2.46 17.67
N PRO A 424 19.84 1.49 17.93
CA PRO A 424 20.13 0.42 18.88
C PRO A 424 21.08 -0.64 18.34
N GLY A 425 21.33 -0.65 17.03
CA GLY A 425 22.23 -1.56 16.34
C GLY A 425 23.11 -0.85 15.32
N GLU A 426 23.76 -1.63 14.45
CA GLU A 426 24.65 -1.12 13.42
C GLU A 426 23.86 -0.82 12.13
N ILE A 427 24.02 0.39 11.58
CA ILE A 427 23.49 0.74 10.26
C ILE A 427 24.23 -0.06 9.20
N ARG A 428 23.55 -0.94 8.50
CA ARG A 428 24.13 -1.69 7.40
C ARG A 428 24.40 -0.77 6.21
N PRO A 429 25.60 -0.81 5.64
CA PRO A 429 25.91 -0.04 4.43
C PRO A 429 25.13 -0.62 3.23
N GLY A 430 24.96 0.18 2.20
CA GLY A 430 24.31 -0.23 0.95
C GLY A 430 23.59 0.93 0.29
N SER A 431 22.86 0.66 -0.77
CA SER A 431 22.08 1.66 -1.52
C SER A 431 21.04 2.38 -0.65
N GLN A 432 20.64 1.75 0.45
CA GLN A 432 19.80 2.34 1.50
C GLN A 432 20.36 1.95 2.87
N ALA A 433 21.24 2.80 3.40
CA ALA A 433 21.87 2.58 4.70
C ALA A 433 20.83 2.62 5.82
N ARG A 434 20.58 1.49 6.46
CA ARG A 434 19.56 1.34 7.52
C ARG A 434 19.90 0.26 8.55
N TYR A 435 19.20 0.35 9.66
CA TYR A 435 19.08 -0.71 10.64
C TYR A 435 17.60 -1.07 10.80
N ILE A 436 17.28 -2.35 10.82
CA ILE A 436 15.95 -2.86 11.12
C ILE A 436 15.93 -3.27 12.60
N GLU A 437 14.97 -2.74 13.34
CA GLU A 437 14.84 -3.03 14.77
C GLU A 437 14.59 -4.51 15.02
N GLU A 438 15.46 -5.13 15.78
CA GLU A 438 15.39 -6.57 16.09
C GLU A 438 14.60 -6.86 17.37
N ASN A 439 14.47 -5.87 18.26
CA ASN A 439 13.68 -6.00 19.48
C ASN A 439 12.19 -5.89 19.18
N ASP A 440 11.40 -6.55 20.00
CA ASP A 440 9.95 -6.42 19.98
C ASP A 440 9.51 -5.31 20.93
N TYR A 441 8.55 -4.51 20.49
CA TYR A 441 7.94 -3.43 21.25
C TYR A 441 6.47 -3.71 21.48
N VAL A 442 5.81 -2.84 22.23
CA VAL A 442 4.38 -2.92 22.52
C VAL A 442 3.73 -1.56 22.29
N THR A 443 2.52 -1.59 21.76
CA THR A 443 1.59 -0.46 21.76
C THR A 443 0.40 -0.84 22.62
N GLN A 444 0.23 -0.10 23.73
CA GLN A 444 -0.78 -0.36 24.76
C GLN A 444 -1.76 0.79 24.83
N TRP A 445 -3.03 0.47 25.05
CA TRP A 445 -4.12 1.45 25.13
C TRP A 445 -5.39 0.83 25.71
N LYS A 446 -6.34 1.70 26.06
CA LYS A 446 -7.70 1.36 26.45
C LYS A 446 -8.69 2.18 25.64
N LEU A 447 -9.71 1.54 25.09
CA LEU A 447 -10.80 2.18 24.35
C LEU A 447 -12.09 2.07 25.15
N GLU A 448 -12.75 3.21 25.36
CA GLU A 448 -13.99 3.33 26.08
C GLU A 448 -15.03 4.05 25.25
N GLY A 449 -16.30 3.69 25.43
CA GLY A 449 -17.46 4.32 24.81
C GLY A 449 -18.41 4.93 25.81
N SER A 450 -19.14 5.96 25.39
CA SER A 450 -20.21 6.56 26.18
C SER A 450 -21.31 7.11 25.28
N ALA A 451 -22.57 7.00 25.70
CA ALA A 451 -23.69 7.62 25.00
C ALA A 451 -23.97 9.05 25.48
N ASP A 452 -23.62 9.39 26.72
CA ASP A 452 -23.95 10.65 27.40
C ASP A 452 -22.74 11.50 27.80
N GLY A 453 -21.53 10.95 27.74
CA GLY A 453 -20.27 11.59 28.16
C GLY A 453 -20.02 11.48 29.69
N GLU A 454 -20.94 10.88 30.45
CA GLU A 454 -20.84 10.71 31.89
C GLU A 454 -20.61 9.25 32.27
N SER A 455 -21.38 8.34 31.66
CA SER A 455 -21.33 6.89 31.90
C SER A 455 -20.49 6.20 30.85
N TRP A 456 -19.32 5.69 31.26
CA TRP A 456 -18.35 5.06 30.36
C TRP A 456 -18.34 3.54 30.52
N PHE A 457 -18.23 2.83 29.41
CA PHE A 457 -18.02 1.38 29.37
C PHE A 457 -16.76 1.05 28.55
N VAL A 458 -16.09 -0.02 28.92
CA VAL A 458 -14.89 -0.49 28.21
C VAL A 458 -15.31 -1.24 26.97
N ILE A 459 -14.82 -0.80 25.80
CA ILE A 459 -14.97 -1.50 24.52
C ILE A 459 -13.85 -2.52 24.38
N ALA A 460 -12.61 -2.09 24.61
CA ALA A 460 -11.44 -2.95 24.60
C ALA A 460 -10.38 -2.43 25.58
N ASP A 461 -9.70 -3.34 26.25
CA ASP A 461 -8.58 -3.05 27.14
C ASP A 461 -7.36 -3.82 26.66
N LYS A 462 -6.42 -3.10 26.06
CA LYS A 462 -5.11 -3.57 25.62
C LYS A 462 -3.97 -2.90 26.42
N SER A 463 -4.24 -2.43 27.62
CA SER A 463 -3.22 -1.83 28.50
C SER A 463 -2.11 -2.80 28.93
N ALA A 464 -2.32 -4.09 28.73
CA ALA A 464 -1.34 -5.15 28.92
C ALA A 464 -0.99 -5.92 27.63
N ALA A 465 -1.18 -5.30 26.45
CA ALA A 465 -0.79 -5.92 25.17
C ALA A 465 0.72 -6.19 25.11
N GLU A 466 1.08 -7.30 24.51
CA GLU A 466 2.46 -7.77 24.33
C GLU A 466 2.97 -7.58 22.89
N THR A 467 2.20 -6.90 22.02
CA THR A 467 2.53 -6.67 20.60
C THR A 467 2.45 -5.18 20.25
N ASP A 468 3.22 -4.77 19.24
CA ASP A 468 3.14 -3.44 18.64
C ASP A 468 2.22 -3.48 17.43
N LEU A 469 0.94 -3.10 17.62
CA LEU A 469 -0.06 -2.98 16.55
C LEU A 469 -0.42 -1.51 16.36
N SER A 470 0.23 -0.87 15.40
CA SER A 470 0.03 0.56 15.13
C SER A 470 -1.27 0.89 14.40
N HIS A 471 -1.96 -0.10 13.84
CA HIS A 471 -3.23 0.04 13.10
C HIS A 471 -4.25 -0.97 13.62
N ASP A 472 -4.51 -0.92 14.93
CA ASP A 472 -5.33 -1.92 15.60
C ASP A 472 -6.83 -1.74 15.30
N LEU A 473 -7.52 -2.84 15.04
CA LEU A 473 -8.94 -2.87 14.68
C LEU A 473 -9.73 -3.65 15.73
N ILE A 474 -10.74 -3.01 16.30
CA ILE A 474 -11.73 -3.66 17.16
C ILE A 474 -13.05 -3.76 16.42
N VAL A 475 -13.63 -4.95 16.36
CA VAL A 475 -14.92 -5.22 15.69
C VAL A 475 -15.92 -5.81 16.67
N SER A 476 -17.13 -5.26 16.64
CA SER A 476 -18.32 -5.80 17.31
C SER A 476 -19.41 -6.03 16.26
N GLU A 477 -19.62 -7.28 15.86
CA GLU A 477 -20.64 -7.60 14.85
C GLU A 477 -22.07 -7.24 15.32
N GLN A 478 -22.33 -7.27 16.62
CA GLN A 478 -23.63 -6.91 17.18
C GLN A 478 -23.81 -5.41 17.37
N GLY A 479 -22.72 -4.65 17.23
CA GLY A 479 -22.71 -3.24 17.51
C GLY A 479 -22.80 -2.88 19.00
N PHE A 480 -22.60 -1.60 19.28
CA PHE A 480 -22.86 -0.99 20.59
C PHE A 480 -23.21 0.48 20.39
N THR A 481 -24.03 1.02 21.28
CA THR A 481 -24.44 2.42 21.18
C THR A 481 -23.40 3.33 21.84
N ALA A 482 -22.83 4.28 21.06
CA ALA A 482 -21.93 5.30 21.58
C ALA A 482 -22.08 6.62 20.80
N ARG A 483 -21.87 7.74 21.52
CA ARG A 483 -21.62 9.06 20.96
C ARG A 483 -20.15 9.45 21.12
N TYR A 484 -19.55 9.09 22.24
CA TYR A 484 -18.17 9.43 22.57
C TYR A 484 -17.31 8.18 22.55
N LEU A 485 -16.15 8.25 21.90
CA LEU A 485 -15.11 7.22 21.89
C LEU A 485 -13.85 7.81 22.49
N ARG A 486 -13.32 7.23 23.59
CA ARG A 486 -12.14 7.71 24.28
C ARG A 486 -11.02 6.68 24.26
N LEU A 487 -9.88 7.05 23.70
CA LEU A 487 -8.63 6.32 23.76
C LEU A 487 -7.80 6.87 24.93
N SER A 488 -7.36 5.99 25.82
CA SER A 488 -6.68 6.35 27.06
C SER A 488 -5.66 5.27 27.46
N ASP A 489 -4.94 5.48 28.58
CA ASP A 489 -3.92 4.56 29.12
C ASP A 489 -2.91 4.10 28.07
N MET A 490 -2.42 5.07 27.27
CA MET A 490 -1.56 4.81 26.13
C MET A 490 -0.10 4.67 26.53
N ALA A 491 0.56 3.64 25.98
CA ALA A 491 2.02 3.53 26.00
C ALA A 491 2.47 3.05 24.62
N VAL A 492 3.36 3.81 24.00
CA VAL A 492 3.89 3.55 22.66
C VAL A 492 5.39 3.30 22.71
N PRO A 493 5.97 2.64 21.68
CA PRO A 493 7.38 2.33 21.65
C PRO A 493 8.30 3.52 21.93
N TYR A 494 9.45 3.25 22.50
CA TYR A 494 10.49 4.23 22.86
C TYR A 494 10.05 5.29 23.89
N GLY A 495 8.92 5.11 24.56
CA GLY A 495 8.40 6.09 25.54
C GLY A 495 8.03 7.44 24.93
N GLN A 496 7.65 7.45 23.67
CA GLN A 496 7.22 8.65 22.95
C GLN A 496 5.91 9.20 23.52
N ASN A 497 5.62 10.46 23.21
CA ASN A 497 4.29 11.00 23.39
C ASN A 497 3.34 10.27 22.42
N PRO A 498 2.15 9.84 22.85
CA PRO A 498 1.17 9.25 21.94
C PRO A 498 0.85 10.17 20.77
N CYS A 499 0.88 9.60 19.56
CA CYS A 499 0.51 10.25 18.30
C CYS A 499 -0.56 9.41 17.62
N VAL A 500 -1.71 10.00 17.27
CA VAL A 500 -2.83 9.29 16.64
C VAL A 500 -3.22 10.02 15.35
N SER A 501 -2.98 9.40 14.20
CA SER A 501 -3.37 9.92 12.89
C SER A 501 -4.83 9.62 12.54
N GLY A 502 -5.45 8.63 13.19
CA GLY A 502 -6.86 8.31 13.00
C GLY A 502 -7.45 7.52 14.16
N LEU A 503 -8.43 8.10 14.83
CA LEU A 503 -9.37 7.36 15.67
C LEU A 503 -10.65 7.19 14.84
N ARG A 504 -10.65 6.17 14.01
CA ARG A 504 -11.66 5.95 12.97
C ARG A 504 -12.77 5.06 13.50
N VAL A 505 -14.00 5.56 13.46
CA VAL A 505 -15.18 4.90 13.99
C VAL A 505 -16.12 4.54 12.84
N PHE A 506 -16.56 3.30 12.81
CA PHE A 506 -17.43 2.77 11.76
C PHE A 506 -18.72 2.19 12.35
N GLY A 507 -19.84 2.42 11.67
CA GLY A 507 -21.12 1.96 12.14
C GLY A 507 -22.24 2.32 11.18
N LEU A 508 -23.44 2.40 11.73
CA LEU A 508 -24.65 2.68 10.97
C LEU A 508 -25.41 3.85 11.58
N GLY A 509 -25.83 4.78 10.75
CA GLY A 509 -26.79 5.81 11.10
C GLY A 509 -28.23 5.33 10.95
N ASP A 510 -29.15 6.11 11.50
CA ASP A 510 -30.60 5.86 11.49
C ASP A 510 -31.38 6.88 10.61
N GLY A 511 -30.66 7.67 9.82
CA GLY A 511 -31.20 8.72 8.96
C GLY A 511 -31.31 8.32 7.48
N GLU A 512 -31.44 9.32 6.63
CA GLU A 512 -31.51 9.15 5.18
C GLU A 512 -30.12 9.10 4.56
N LYS A 513 -29.96 8.27 3.53
CA LYS A 513 -28.78 8.30 2.66
C LYS A 513 -28.67 9.66 1.97
N PRO A 514 -27.47 10.08 1.48
CA PRO A 514 -27.35 11.33 0.77
C PRO A 514 -28.17 11.33 -0.53
N ALA A 515 -28.58 12.49 -0.98
CA ALA A 515 -29.20 12.66 -2.28
C ALA A 515 -28.24 12.24 -3.41
N GLU A 516 -28.80 11.94 -4.59
CA GLU A 516 -27.99 11.63 -5.79
C GLU A 516 -26.98 12.76 -6.05
N PRO A 517 -25.67 12.47 -6.20
CA PRO A 517 -24.64 13.48 -6.38
C PRO A 517 -24.78 14.22 -7.72
N VAL A 518 -24.54 15.51 -7.68
CA VAL A 518 -24.49 16.36 -8.87
C VAL A 518 -23.06 16.66 -9.24
N PHE A 519 -22.66 16.20 -10.41
CA PHE A 519 -21.31 16.40 -10.91
C PHE A 519 -21.27 16.62 -12.43
N SER A 520 -20.14 17.07 -12.93
CA SER A 520 -19.77 17.00 -14.34
C SER A 520 -18.36 16.47 -14.48
N ALA A 521 -18.09 15.74 -15.56
CA ALA A 521 -16.77 15.23 -15.88
C ALA A 521 -16.37 15.69 -17.28
N ALA A 522 -15.10 16.07 -17.46
CA ALA A 522 -14.55 16.46 -18.76
C ALA A 522 -13.08 16.06 -18.89
N ARG A 523 -12.68 15.64 -20.09
CA ARG A 523 -11.27 15.42 -20.40
C ARG A 523 -10.52 16.74 -20.43
N MET A 524 -9.29 16.74 -19.86
CA MET A 524 -8.34 17.85 -19.90
C MET A 524 -7.12 17.51 -20.77
N GLY A 525 -7.32 16.68 -21.78
CA GLY A 525 -6.30 16.13 -22.65
C GLY A 525 -6.41 14.61 -22.74
N ASP A 526 -5.35 13.97 -23.28
CA ASP A 526 -5.37 12.53 -23.52
C ASP A 526 -5.34 11.70 -22.22
N LEU A 527 -4.69 12.22 -21.18
CA LEU A 527 -4.31 11.47 -19.98
C LEU A 527 -5.03 11.92 -18.71
N ASP A 528 -5.82 12.97 -18.79
CA ASP A 528 -6.43 13.62 -17.62
C ASP A 528 -7.92 13.83 -17.80
N MET A 529 -8.65 13.75 -16.69
CA MET A 529 -9.99 14.31 -16.57
C MET A 529 -10.10 15.18 -15.33
N VAL A 530 -11.08 16.08 -15.35
CA VAL A 530 -11.54 16.82 -14.17
C VAL A 530 -12.98 16.43 -13.90
N VAL A 531 -13.25 16.06 -12.66
CA VAL A 531 -14.59 15.82 -12.12
C VAL A 531 -14.93 16.99 -11.21
N GLN A 532 -15.96 17.77 -11.59
CA GLN A 532 -16.43 18.88 -10.79
C GLN A 532 -17.60 18.42 -9.93
N LEU A 533 -17.38 18.31 -8.63
CA LEU A 533 -18.38 17.91 -7.64
C LEU A 533 -19.08 19.13 -7.07
N LYS A 534 -20.42 19.11 -7.07
CA LYS A 534 -21.21 20.10 -6.35
C LYS A 534 -21.32 19.69 -4.88
N GLU A 535 -21.04 20.61 -3.97
CA GLU A 535 -21.19 20.40 -2.54
C GLU A 535 -22.65 20.07 -2.17
N GLN A 536 -22.81 19.07 -1.30
CA GLN A 536 -24.09 18.62 -0.76
C GLN A 536 -24.03 18.58 0.77
N ALA A 537 -24.98 19.22 1.42
CA ALA A 537 -25.00 19.30 2.90
C ALA A 537 -25.27 17.97 3.61
N ASP A 538 -25.83 17.00 2.89
CA ASP A 538 -26.17 15.66 3.37
C ASP A 538 -25.11 14.58 3.03
N ALA A 539 -24.03 14.95 2.32
CA ALA A 539 -22.92 14.05 1.99
C ALA A 539 -21.69 14.34 2.87
N LEU A 540 -21.06 13.30 3.39
CA LEU A 540 -19.76 13.35 4.07
C LEU A 540 -18.60 13.24 3.09
N GLY A 541 -18.81 12.61 1.95
CA GLY A 541 -17.80 12.45 0.93
C GLY A 541 -18.34 11.81 -0.33
N TYR A 542 -17.43 11.59 -1.26
CA TYR A 542 -17.72 11.11 -2.60
C TYR A 542 -16.70 10.05 -3.03
N ASN A 543 -17.15 9.07 -3.80
CA ASN A 543 -16.27 8.13 -4.46
C ASN A 543 -16.40 8.33 -5.97
N ILE A 544 -15.33 8.75 -6.63
CA ILE A 544 -15.26 8.94 -8.07
C ILE A 544 -14.86 7.62 -8.69
N LEU A 545 -15.78 6.97 -9.39
CA LEU A 545 -15.56 5.72 -10.08
C LEU A 545 -15.38 5.96 -11.58
N PHE A 546 -14.44 5.27 -12.19
CA PHE A 546 -14.23 5.37 -13.64
C PHE A 546 -13.71 4.04 -14.22
N GLY A 547 -13.94 3.85 -15.52
CA GLY A 547 -13.53 2.63 -16.22
C GLY A 547 -13.98 2.62 -17.68
N SER A 548 -13.80 1.48 -18.35
CA SER A 548 -14.01 1.31 -19.79
C SER A 548 -15.48 1.19 -20.22
N SER A 549 -16.36 0.81 -19.30
CA SER A 549 -17.81 0.74 -19.53
C SER A 549 -18.60 1.05 -18.25
N PRO A 550 -19.92 1.29 -18.33
CA PRO A 550 -20.74 1.51 -17.15
C PRO A 550 -20.73 0.36 -16.14
N GLU A 551 -20.47 -0.86 -16.59
CA GLU A 551 -20.40 -2.08 -15.80
C GLU A 551 -18.99 -2.35 -15.25
N LYS A 552 -17.97 -1.67 -15.78
CA LYS A 552 -16.54 -1.86 -15.45
C LYS A 552 -15.90 -0.60 -14.91
N LEU A 553 -16.50 -0.03 -13.86
CA LEU A 553 -15.96 1.15 -13.16
C LEU A 553 -15.01 0.69 -12.05
N TYR A 554 -13.91 0.03 -12.42
CA TYR A 554 -13.02 -0.63 -11.47
C TYR A 554 -12.02 0.30 -10.77
N HIS A 555 -11.81 1.51 -11.29
CA HIS A 555 -10.96 2.51 -10.65
C HIS A 555 -11.78 3.42 -9.75
N SER A 556 -11.16 3.84 -8.65
CA SER A 556 -11.83 4.72 -7.69
C SER A 556 -10.89 5.77 -7.10
N ASP A 557 -11.46 6.93 -6.76
CA ASP A 557 -10.81 7.98 -5.98
C ASP A 557 -11.78 8.47 -4.90
N LEU A 558 -11.47 8.13 -3.64
CA LEU A 558 -12.30 8.46 -2.48
C LEU A 558 -11.90 9.84 -1.95
N VAL A 559 -12.83 10.79 -1.98
CA VAL A 559 -12.60 12.18 -1.58
C VAL A 559 -13.62 12.67 -0.57
N PHE A 560 -13.18 13.50 0.41
CA PHE A 560 -14.03 14.05 1.47
C PHE A 560 -14.45 15.51 1.23
N LYS A 561 -13.97 16.12 0.15
CA LYS A 561 -14.30 17.52 -0.20
C LYS A 561 -14.85 17.59 -1.61
N ALA A 562 -15.94 18.33 -1.76
CA ALA A 562 -16.47 18.70 -3.07
C ALA A 562 -15.51 19.67 -3.80
N GLY A 563 -15.85 20.03 -5.04
CA GLY A 563 -15.07 20.93 -5.87
C GLY A 563 -14.42 20.20 -7.05
N SER A 564 -13.30 20.72 -7.51
CA SER A 564 -12.60 20.22 -8.69
C SER A 564 -11.63 19.11 -8.30
N GLN A 565 -11.88 17.89 -8.79
CA GLN A 565 -11.02 16.71 -8.59
C GLN A 565 -10.36 16.35 -9.91
N ARG A 566 -9.03 16.28 -9.92
CA ARG A 566 -8.27 15.87 -11.10
C ARG A 566 -7.88 14.40 -10.98
N VAL A 567 -8.17 13.64 -12.02
CA VAL A 567 -7.71 12.26 -12.20
C VAL A 567 -6.74 12.23 -13.36
N GLY A 568 -5.49 11.85 -13.09
CA GLY A 568 -4.40 11.82 -14.07
C GLY A 568 -4.08 10.43 -14.61
N ALA A 569 -4.94 9.45 -14.40
CA ALA A 569 -4.66 8.03 -14.67
C ALA A 569 -5.21 7.49 -15.99
N LEU A 570 -5.69 8.36 -16.90
CA LEU A 570 -6.31 7.90 -18.14
C LEU A 570 -5.26 7.39 -19.14
N ILE A 571 -5.69 6.46 -19.99
CA ILE A 571 -4.90 5.94 -21.10
C ILE A 571 -5.31 6.67 -22.37
N LYS A 572 -4.32 7.08 -23.15
CA LYS A 572 -4.52 7.79 -24.42
C LYS A 572 -5.32 6.96 -25.40
N GLY A 573 -6.32 7.61 -26.02
CA GLY A 573 -7.16 6.99 -27.05
C GLY A 573 -8.23 6.03 -26.52
N ARG A 574 -8.32 5.79 -25.21
CA ARG A 574 -9.40 4.97 -24.63
C ARG A 574 -10.63 5.81 -24.28
N GLU A 575 -11.79 5.21 -24.41
CA GLU A 575 -13.06 5.75 -23.90
C GLU A 575 -13.17 5.46 -22.41
N TYR A 576 -13.82 6.36 -21.68
CA TYR A 576 -14.09 6.19 -20.24
C TYR A 576 -15.52 6.57 -19.91
N TYR A 577 -16.01 5.91 -18.86
CA TYR A 577 -17.25 6.21 -18.19
C TYR A 577 -16.93 6.60 -16.76
N VAL A 578 -17.70 7.56 -16.22
CA VAL A 578 -17.48 8.12 -14.89
C VAL A 578 -18.81 8.10 -14.13
N ARG A 579 -18.77 7.66 -12.90
CA ARG A 579 -19.87 7.76 -11.93
C ARG A 579 -19.29 8.33 -10.63
N VAL A 580 -20.08 9.12 -9.94
CA VAL A 580 -19.76 9.56 -8.59
C VAL A 580 -20.81 9.01 -7.65
N ASP A 581 -20.38 8.36 -6.58
CA ASP A 581 -21.25 7.89 -5.52
C ASP A 581 -21.06 8.79 -4.30
N ALA A 582 -22.13 9.32 -3.73
CA ALA A 582 -22.11 10.09 -2.49
C ALA A 582 -22.35 9.16 -1.29
N PHE A 583 -21.72 9.46 -0.16
CA PHE A 583 -21.96 8.69 1.07
C PHE A 583 -22.08 9.60 2.30
N ASN A 584 -22.79 9.09 3.29
CA ASN A 584 -22.85 9.63 4.64
C ASN A 584 -22.89 8.47 5.66
N GLU A 585 -23.11 8.78 6.93
CA GLU A 585 -23.23 7.76 7.98
C GLU A 585 -24.42 6.79 7.82
N ASN A 586 -25.36 7.06 6.91
CA ASN A 586 -26.57 6.25 6.70
C ASN A 586 -26.46 5.35 5.44
N GLY A 587 -25.39 5.51 4.65
CA GLY A 587 -25.11 4.66 3.48
C GLY A 587 -24.62 5.42 2.26
N ILE A 588 -24.65 4.69 1.13
CA ILE A 588 -24.13 5.13 -0.16
C ILE A 588 -25.31 5.35 -1.12
N THR A 589 -25.26 6.43 -1.90
CA THR A 589 -26.16 6.70 -3.02
C THR A 589 -25.35 6.78 -4.30
N GLU A 590 -25.63 5.85 -5.21
CA GLU A 590 -25.00 5.84 -6.53
C GLU A 590 -25.49 7.00 -7.39
N GLY A 591 -24.58 7.62 -8.08
CA GLY A 591 -24.88 8.65 -9.05
C GLY A 591 -25.12 8.12 -10.46
N LYS A 592 -25.41 9.04 -11.40
CA LYS A 592 -25.54 8.68 -12.81
C LYS A 592 -24.18 8.41 -13.42
N CYS A 593 -24.10 7.34 -14.23
CA CYS A 593 -22.94 7.10 -15.07
C CYS A 593 -22.99 7.99 -16.32
N VAL A 594 -21.89 8.67 -16.62
CA VAL A 594 -21.74 9.53 -17.80
C VAL A 594 -20.54 9.05 -18.62
N LYS A 595 -20.66 9.18 -19.95
CA LYS A 595 -19.52 8.95 -20.85
C LYS A 595 -18.66 10.22 -20.87
N LEU A 596 -17.32 10.04 -20.75
CA LEU A 596 -16.33 11.12 -20.74
C LEU A 596 -15.97 11.60 -22.15
#